data_6fb246b73604135e76e320ab60895d71
#
_entry.id   6fb246b73604135e76e320ab60895d71
#
_cell.length_a   1.000
_cell.length_b   1.000
_cell.length_c   1.000
_cell.angle_alpha   90.00
_cell.angle_beta   90.00
_cell.angle_gamma   90.00
#
_symmetry.space_group_name_H-M   'P 1'
#
loop_
_entity.id
_entity.type
_entity.pdbx_description
1 polymer ?
#
loop_
_entity_poly.entity_id
_entity_poly.type
_entity_poly.pdbx_seq_one_letter_code
_entity_poly.pdbx_strand_id
1 'polypeptide(L)'
;MNPSRTFHPPWWSRGGDFQTIWAPFFARSDPVDFRREIWETPDGDRVAVDWVDASADAPVVILFHGLASSSRGHYARSLAAGLRRRGWAGCFINFRGCGGINNLLPRGYHAGDSAEIRWMLERASALFPRRPRYAVGVSLGGNALLKYLGEVGDAARKNLERAAAVCAPIDLVATAEHLQSSHFRFYNQYFLQKMKASVRHYKTCYPDLADWPRVFSAKSVYDFDEYFTAPVHGFSGAVHLWKEGSAAPLLSRINVPTLLLNSADDPIVPINSLRNVQTSPAVTRCITEQGGHVGFIDGTFPGHLRWLPNTLLDYFERKSTP
;
A
#
# COMPACT_ATOMS: atom_id res chain seq x y z
N MET A 1 -17.72 -19.44 -4.14
CA MET A 1 -17.42 -18.06 -3.72
C MET A 1 -17.17 -17.22 -4.95
N ASN A 2 -18.02 -16.29 -5.24
CA ASN A 2 -17.88 -15.50 -6.46
C ASN A 2 -17.31 -14.13 -6.08
N PRO A 3 -16.03 -13.81 -6.39
CA PRO A 3 -15.63 -12.41 -6.42
C PRO A 3 -16.39 -11.80 -7.59
N SER A 4 -17.38 -10.98 -7.32
CA SER A 4 -18.43 -10.60 -8.25
C SER A 4 -17.99 -9.80 -9.47
N ARG A 5 -16.68 -9.65 -9.72
CA ARG A 5 -16.15 -9.06 -10.95
C ARG A 5 -14.81 -9.67 -11.31
N THR A 6 -14.82 -10.64 -12.20
CA THR A 6 -13.58 -11.06 -12.87
C THR A 6 -13.01 -9.87 -13.64
N PHE A 7 -11.74 -9.57 -13.47
CA PHE A 7 -11.08 -8.52 -14.23
C PHE A 7 -10.77 -9.02 -15.64
N HIS A 8 -11.25 -8.27 -16.62
CA HIS A 8 -10.92 -8.50 -18.04
C HIS A 8 -10.40 -7.19 -18.63
N PRO A 9 -9.09 -7.09 -18.88
CA PRO A 9 -8.55 -5.88 -19.49
C PRO A 9 -9.08 -5.72 -20.91
N PRO A 10 -9.28 -4.48 -21.38
CA PRO A 10 -9.53 -4.20 -22.78
C PRO A 10 -8.42 -4.79 -23.65
N TRP A 11 -8.75 -5.19 -24.88
CA TRP A 11 -7.83 -5.83 -25.80
C TRP A 11 -6.54 -5.02 -26.03
N TRP A 12 -6.61 -3.69 -25.95
CA TRP A 12 -5.50 -2.76 -26.17
C TRP A 12 -4.59 -2.58 -24.95
N SER A 13 -4.99 -3.02 -23.75
CA SER A 13 -4.27 -2.82 -22.49
C SER A 13 -3.81 -4.13 -21.84
N ARG A 14 -3.59 -5.17 -22.64
CA ARG A 14 -3.14 -6.48 -22.13
C ARG A 14 -1.67 -6.45 -21.72
N GLY A 15 -1.33 -7.26 -20.72
CA GLY A 15 0.02 -7.47 -20.21
C GLY A 15 0.35 -6.66 -18.97
N GLY A 16 1.01 -7.30 -18.01
CA GLY A 16 1.29 -6.75 -16.68
C GLY A 16 2.15 -5.50 -16.70
N ASP A 17 3.21 -5.46 -17.52
CA ASP A 17 4.06 -4.28 -17.68
C ASP A 17 3.28 -3.08 -18.23
N PHE A 18 2.45 -3.31 -19.26
CA PHE A 18 1.63 -2.25 -19.83
C PHE A 18 0.64 -1.69 -18.80
N GLN A 19 -0.08 -2.55 -18.09
CA GLN A 19 -1.01 -2.16 -17.03
C GLN A 19 -0.30 -1.34 -15.95
N THR A 20 0.89 -1.77 -15.53
CA THR A 20 1.69 -1.13 -14.47
C THR A 20 2.20 0.25 -14.88
N ILE A 21 2.69 0.38 -16.11
CA ILE A 21 3.33 1.62 -16.57
C ILE A 21 2.28 2.62 -17.08
N TRP A 22 1.27 2.16 -17.82
CA TRP A 22 0.27 3.03 -18.43
C TRP A 22 -0.65 3.71 -17.41
N ALA A 23 -1.08 2.96 -16.38
CA ALA A 23 -2.06 3.41 -15.41
C ALA A 23 -1.73 4.76 -14.74
N PRO A 24 -0.52 4.99 -14.21
CA PRO A 24 -0.19 6.24 -13.53
C PRO A 24 -0.08 7.46 -14.44
N PHE A 25 0.19 7.29 -15.73
CA PHE A 25 0.49 8.40 -16.64
C PHE A 25 -0.66 8.75 -17.57
N PHE A 26 -1.44 7.77 -18.02
CA PHE A 26 -2.37 7.96 -19.13
C PHE A 26 -3.81 7.58 -18.82
N ALA A 27 -4.07 6.72 -17.83
CA ALA A 27 -5.43 6.35 -17.51
C ALA A 27 -6.21 7.56 -16.92
N ARG A 28 -7.45 7.70 -17.36
CA ARG A 28 -8.32 8.79 -16.89
C ARG A 28 -8.68 8.58 -15.43
N SER A 29 -8.59 9.65 -14.65
CA SER A 29 -9.11 9.69 -13.27
C SER A 29 -10.04 10.88 -13.13
N ASP A 30 -11.14 10.68 -12.42
CA ASP A 30 -12.03 11.79 -12.08
C ASP A 30 -11.28 12.74 -11.11
N PRO A 31 -11.42 14.07 -11.24
CA PRO A 31 -10.77 15.02 -10.35
C PRO A 31 -11.33 14.88 -8.94
N VAL A 32 -10.43 14.93 -7.97
CA VAL A 32 -10.78 14.90 -6.54
C VAL A 32 -9.99 15.96 -5.80
N ASP A 33 -10.72 16.80 -5.08
CA ASP A 33 -10.13 17.74 -4.15
C ASP A 33 -10.04 17.09 -2.78
N PHE A 34 -8.86 17.19 -2.18
CA PHE A 34 -8.61 16.68 -0.84
C PHE A 34 -8.55 17.83 0.14
N ARG A 35 -9.22 17.69 1.29
CA ARG A 35 -8.99 18.54 2.46
C ARG A 35 -7.78 17.97 3.21
N ARG A 36 -6.74 18.75 3.40
CA ARG A 36 -5.50 18.32 4.05
C ARG A 36 -5.47 18.66 5.51
N GLU A 37 -5.02 17.71 6.33
CA GLU A 37 -4.64 17.89 7.73
C GLU A 37 -3.21 17.40 7.94
N ILE A 38 -2.57 17.90 8.99
CA ILE A 38 -1.29 17.39 9.49
C ILE A 38 -1.56 16.71 10.83
N TRP A 39 -1.18 15.44 10.91
CA TRP A 39 -1.22 14.71 12.16
C TRP A 39 0.17 14.67 12.78
N GLU A 40 0.24 15.00 14.05
CA GLU A 40 1.41 14.75 14.88
C GLU A 40 1.45 13.27 15.26
N THR A 41 2.62 12.65 15.12
CA THR A 41 2.86 11.26 15.45
C THR A 41 3.18 11.10 16.94
N PRO A 42 3.07 9.89 17.53
CA PRO A 42 3.33 9.66 18.95
C PRO A 42 4.77 10.03 19.41
N ASP A 43 5.73 10.03 18.50
CA ASP A 43 7.13 10.39 18.75
C ASP A 43 7.47 11.85 18.39
N GLY A 44 6.46 12.70 18.10
CA GLY A 44 6.66 14.13 17.83
C GLY A 44 7.03 14.47 16.39
N ASP A 45 6.89 13.55 15.45
CA ASP A 45 7.01 13.80 14.02
C ASP A 45 5.64 14.19 13.44
N ARG A 46 5.52 14.25 12.12
CA ARG A 46 4.30 14.64 11.43
C ARG A 46 4.06 13.86 10.15
N VAL A 47 2.78 13.63 9.83
CA VAL A 47 2.33 13.04 8.57
C VAL A 47 1.17 13.86 7.97
N ALA A 48 1.12 13.93 6.64
CA ALA A 48 -0.02 14.53 5.94
C ALA A 48 -1.15 13.52 5.81
N VAL A 49 -2.37 13.95 6.10
CA VAL A 49 -3.60 13.18 5.90
C VAL A 49 -4.52 13.94 4.99
N ASP A 50 -4.93 13.32 3.90
CA ASP A 50 -5.80 13.90 2.90
C ASP A 50 -7.18 13.26 2.98
N TRP A 51 -8.22 14.09 3.09
CA TRP A 51 -9.58 13.68 3.34
C TRP A 51 -10.47 13.79 2.11
N VAL A 52 -11.34 12.82 1.95
CA VAL A 52 -12.57 12.93 1.16
C VAL A 52 -13.71 13.00 2.16
N ASP A 53 -14.32 14.16 2.26
CA ASP A 53 -15.42 14.42 3.20
C ASP A 53 -16.73 13.79 2.70
N ALA A 54 -17.55 13.35 3.64
CA ALA A 54 -18.90 12.79 3.41
C ALA A 54 -19.80 13.07 4.63
N SER A 55 -21.05 12.61 4.59
CA SER A 55 -21.99 12.75 5.71
C SER A 55 -21.46 12.11 7.00
N ALA A 56 -21.95 12.57 8.16
CA ALA A 56 -21.46 12.16 9.48
C ALA A 56 -21.57 10.65 9.72
N ASP A 57 -22.54 9.96 9.13
CA ASP A 57 -22.78 8.53 9.32
C ASP A 57 -22.18 7.65 8.21
N ALA A 58 -21.59 8.26 7.18
CA ALA A 58 -21.04 7.51 6.05
C ALA A 58 -19.85 6.64 6.47
N PRO A 59 -19.67 5.46 5.87
CA PRO A 59 -18.47 4.65 6.08
C PRO A 59 -17.19 5.41 5.76
N VAL A 60 -16.10 5.05 6.45
CA VAL A 60 -14.77 5.63 6.24
C VAL A 60 -13.82 4.57 5.70
N VAL A 61 -13.14 4.88 4.60
CA VAL A 61 -12.06 4.04 4.06
C VAL A 61 -10.72 4.71 4.33
N ILE A 62 -9.84 4.00 5.04
CA ILE A 62 -8.49 4.43 5.37
C ILE A 62 -7.53 3.83 4.36
N LEU A 63 -6.74 4.65 3.65
CA LEU A 63 -5.77 4.19 2.66
C LEU A 63 -4.33 4.33 3.15
N PHE A 64 -3.56 3.24 3.02
CA PHE A 64 -2.11 3.17 3.15
C PHE A 64 -1.48 2.94 1.78
N HIS A 65 -0.67 3.88 1.32
CA HIS A 65 -0.14 3.86 -0.05
C HIS A 65 1.10 2.97 -0.22
N GLY A 66 1.49 2.73 -1.46
CA GLY A 66 2.71 1.99 -1.82
C GLY A 66 4.00 2.80 -1.66
N LEU A 67 5.14 2.14 -1.92
CA LEU A 67 6.48 2.73 -1.82
C LEU A 67 6.58 4.04 -2.62
N ALA A 68 7.07 5.08 -1.95
CA ALA A 68 7.29 6.42 -2.52
C ALA A 68 6.09 6.99 -3.30
N SER A 69 4.88 6.69 -2.84
CA SER A 69 3.60 7.19 -3.36
C SER A 69 2.98 8.22 -2.41
N SER A 70 1.71 8.49 -2.58
CA SER A 70 0.91 9.39 -1.71
C SER A 70 -0.58 9.26 -2.05
N SER A 71 -1.43 10.04 -1.38
CA SER A 71 -2.82 10.30 -1.73
C SER A 71 -3.04 10.75 -3.19
N ARG A 72 -1.99 11.29 -3.83
CA ARG A 72 -2.03 11.73 -5.24
C ARG A 72 -1.70 10.61 -6.24
N GLY A 73 -1.35 9.42 -5.78
CA GLY A 73 -1.16 8.25 -6.64
C GLY A 73 -2.41 7.93 -7.47
N HIS A 74 -2.23 7.33 -8.65
CA HIS A 74 -3.32 7.03 -9.58
C HIS A 74 -4.45 6.22 -8.93
N TYR A 75 -4.11 5.16 -8.22
CA TYR A 75 -5.06 4.30 -7.50
C TYR A 75 -5.73 5.02 -6.32
N ALA A 76 -5.01 5.90 -5.63
CA ALA A 76 -5.55 6.66 -4.51
C ALA A 76 -6.60 7.66 -5.00
N ARG A 77 -6.30 8.42 -6.07
CA ARG A 77 -7.26 9.32 -6.70
C ARG A 77 -8.47 8.57 -7.23
N SER A 78 -8.25 7.40 -7.84
CA SER A 78 -9.35 6.57 -8.33
C SER A 78 -10.24 6.05 -7.21
N LEU A 79 -9.64 5.62 -6.08
CA LEU A 79 -10.40 5.23 -4.89
C LEU A 79 -11.18 6.43 -4.32
N ALA A 80 -10.55 7.58 -4.20
CA ALA A 80 -11.19 8.82 -3.72
C ALA A 80 -12.41 9.20 -4.57
N ALA A 81 -12.28 9.13 -5.90
CA ALA A 81 -13.40 9.34 -6.81
C ALA A 81 -14.52 8.28 -6.64
N GLY A 82 -14.16 7.02 -6.40
CA GLY A 82 -15.09 5.95 -6.09
C GLY A 82 -15.86 6.21 -4.79
N LEU A 83 -15.18 6.65 -3.75
CA LEU A 83 -15.78 7.03 -2.46
C LEU A 83 -16.77 8.17 -2.62
N ARG A 84 -16.38 9.25 -3.32
CA ARG A 84 -17.29 10.37 -3.60
C ARG A 84 -18.57 9.93 -4.30
N ARG A 85 -18.47 9.06 -5.31
CA ARG A 85 -19.65 8.53 -6.02
C ARG A 85 -20.59 7.74 -5.11
N ARG A 86 -20.07 7.09 -4.05
CA ARG A 86 -20.86 6.33 -3.07
C ARG A 86 -21.28 7.14 -1.85
N GLY A 87 -20.85 8.40 -1.74
CA GLY A 87 -21.10 9.21 -0.55
C GLY A 87 -20.33 8.72 0.68
N TRP A 88 -19.19 8.03 0.49
CA TRP A 88 -18.33 7.52 1.57
C TRP A 88 -17.17 8.48 1.82
N ALA A 89 -16.69 8.51 3.06
CA ALA A 89 -15.51 9.27 3.43
C ALA A 89 -14.23 8.50 3.17
N GLY A 90 -13.15 9.25 2.93
CA GLY A 90 -11.82 8.70 2.75
C GLY A 90 -10.80 9.38 3.65
N CYS A 91 -9.93 8.59 4.28
CA CYS A 91 -8.78 9.01 5.06
C CYS A 91 -7.51 8.49 4.39
N PHE A 92 -6.82 9.33 3.64
CA PHE A 92 -5.63 8.96 2.86
C PHE A 92 -4.40 9.39 3.64
N ILE A 93 -3.78 8.43 4.35
CA ILE A 93 -2.64 8.73 5.21
C ILE A 93 -1.36 8.60 4.39
N ASN A 94 -0.58 9.69 4.34
CA ASN A 94 0.72 9.67 3.70
C ASN A 94 1.76 9.25 4.74
N PHE A 95 2.57 8.22 4.43
CA PHE A 95 3.66 7.82 5.32
C PHE A 95 4.68 8.95 5.51
N ARG A 96 5.52 8.83 6.54
CA ARG A 96 6.56 9.80 6.90
C ARG A 96 7.39 10.20 5.67
N GLY A 97 7.60 11.50 5.48
CA GLY A 97 8.33 12.04 4.32
C GLY A 97 7.58 11.96 2.99
N CYS A 98 6.31 11.50 2.98
CA CYS A 98 5.47 11.44 1.80
C CYS A 98 4.37 12.52 1.79
N GLY A 99 3.65 12.61 0.67
CA GLY A 99 2.55 13.59 0.54
C GLY A 99 2.99 15.05 0.41
N GLY A 100 4.27 15.30 0.16
CA GLY A 100 4.82 16.66 -0.06
C GLY A 100 5.17 17.40 1.21
N ILE A 101 5.29 16.70 2.34
CA ILE A 101 5.86 17.24 3.58
C ILE A 101 7.09 16.43 3.99
N ASN A 102 8.09 17.11 4.53
CA ASN A 102 9.22 16.44 5.16
C ASN A 102 8.86 16.13 6.61
N ASN A 103 9.23 14.96 7.08
CA ASN A 103 9.16 14.63 8.49
C ASN A 103 10.27 15.35 9.30
N LEU A 104 10.06 15.44 10.60
CA LEU A 104 10.94 16.15 11.53
C LEU A 104 12.02 15.25 12.14
N LEU A 105 11.78 13.94 12.21
CA LEU A 105 12.68 12.99 12.82
C LEU A 105 13.47 12.20 11.78
N PRO A 106 14.69 11.71 12.11
CA PRO A 106 15.52 10.92 11.22
C PRO A 106 15.00 9.47 11.07
N ARG A 107 13.70 9.34 10.86
CA ARG A 107 13.01 8.06 10.71
C ARG A 107 12.10 8.11 9.48
N GLY A 108 12.29 7.19 8.54
CA GLY A 108 11.37 6.96 7.45
C GLY A 108 10.26 5.96 7.81
N TYR A 109 9.73 5.31 6.82
CA TYR A 109 8.81 4.16 6.92
C TYR A 109 9.42 2.97 6.17
N HIS A 110 9.00 1.77 6.50
CA HIS A 110 9.42 0.56 5.80
C HIS A 110 8.25 -0.40 5.57
N ALA A 111 8.48 -1.43 4.75
CA ALA A 111 7.41 -2.32 4.31
C ALA A 111 6.74 -3.12 5.43
N GLY A 112 7.43 -3.35 6.54
CA GLY A 112 6.91 -4.08 7.70
C GLY A 112 6.54 -3.18 8.88
N ASP A 113 6.34 -1.87 8.70
CA ASP A 113 6.09 -0.92 9.79
C ASP A 113 4.65 -1.01 10.32
N SER A 114 4.34 -2.13 10.96
CA SER A 114 3.02 -2.38 11.56
C SER A 114 2.69 -1.47 12.74
N ALA A 115 3.72 -0.93 13.42
CA ALA A 115 3.54 0.05 14.49
C ALA A 115 2.98 1.38 13.93
N GLU A 116 3.46 1.82 12.76
CA GLU A 116 2.91 2.99 12.07
C GLU A 116 1.44 2.76 11.69
N ILE A 117 1.10 1.59 11.13
CA ILE A 117 -0.28 1.22 10.80
C ILE A 117 -1.16 1.23 12.06
N ARG A 118 -0.66 0.71 13.17
CA ARG A 118 -1.41 0.64 14.44
C ARG A 118 -1.86 2.02 14.91
N TRP A 119 -0.93 2.95 15.14
CA TRP A 119 -1.30 4.26 15.67
C TRP A 119 -2.17 5.06 14.71
N MET A 120 -1.93 4.93 13.39
CA MET A 120 -2.75 5.58 12.37
C MET A 120 -4.20 5.08 12.39
N LEU A 121 -4.40 3.77 12.52
CA LEU A 121 -5.73 3.18 12.64
C LEU A 121 -6.42 3.52 13.96
N GLU A 122 -5.69 3.50 15.08
CA GLU A 122 -6.21 3.88 16.39
C GLU A 122 -6.66 5.35 16.38
N ARG A 123 -5.87 6.26 15.81
CA ARG A 123 -6.23 7.66 15.66
C ARG A 123 -7.44 7.86 14.75
N ALA A 124 -7.48 7.22 13.58
CA ALA A 124 -8.63 7.27 12.69
C ALA A 124 -9.89 6.72 13.36
N SER A 125 -9.79 5.62 14.11
CA SER A 125 -10.91 5.01 14.84
C SER A 125 -11.47 5.93 15.92
N ALA A 126 -10.59 6.63 16.64
CA ALA A 126 -10.99 7.61 17.66
C ALA A 126 -11.78 8.78 17.06
N LEU A 127 -11.47 9.19 15.83
CA LEU A 127 -12.22 10.24 15.12
C LEU A 127 -13.60 9.78 14.64
N PHE A 128 -13.79 8.47 14.42
CA PHE A 128 -15.02 7.90 13.85
C PHE A 128 -15.55 6.71 14.66
N PRO A 129 -15.86 6.88 15.94
CA PRO A 129 -16.18 5.75 16.85
C PRO A 129 -17.46 4.99 16.46
N ARG A 130 -18.39 5.63 15.75
CA ARG A 130 -19.70 5.06 15.39
C ARG A 130 -19.83 4.70 13.91
N ARG A 131 -18.83 5.01 13.09
CA ARG A 131 -18.88 4.80 11.63
C ARG A 131 -18.26 3.46 11.26
N PRO A 132 -18.79 2.74 10.26
CA PRO A 132 -18.10 1.61 9.67
C PRO A 132 -16.72 2.05 9.16
N ARG A 133 -15.67 1.33 9.51
CA ARG A 133 -14.29 1.64 9.16
C ARG A 133 -13.67 0.50 8.38
N TYR A 134 -13.12 0.84 7.23
CA TYR A 134 -12.46 -0.09 6.35
C TYR A 134 -11.03 0.39 6.07
N ALA A 135 -10.09 -0.54 5.84
CA ALA A 135 -8.73 -0.19 5.45
C ALA A 135 -8.37 -0.78 4.10
N VAL A 136 -7.64 -0.01 3.30
CA VAL A 136 -7.02 -0.45 2.05
C VAL A 136 -5.53 -0.20 2.14
N GLY A 137 -4.73 -1.25 2.01
CA GLY A 137 -3.29 -1.15 1.84
C GLY A 137 -2.91 -1.50 0.40
N VAL A 138 -2.07 -0.68 -0.22
CA VAL A 138 -1.62 -0.90 -1.60
C VAL A 138 -0.12 -1.17 -1.62
N SER A 139 0.29 -2.25 -2.31
CA SER A 139 1.70 -2.62 -2.44
C SER A 139 2.39 -2.69 -1.07
N LEU A 140 3.44 -1.93 -0.81
CA LEU A 140 4.10 -1.81 0.50
C LEU A 140 3.11 -1.57 1.64
N GLY A 141 2.17 -0.62 1.49
CA GLY A 141 1.14 -0.35 2.48
C GLY A 141 0.20 -1.55 2.72
N GLY A 142 0.01 -2.39 1.68
CA GLY A 142 -0.73 -3.65 1.79
C GLY A 142 0.00 -4.68 2.65
N ASN A 143 1.31 -4.82 2.48
CA ASN A 143 2.11 -5.70 3.34
C ASN A 143 2.11 -5.22 4.80
N ALA A 144 2.34 -3.93 5.04
CA ALA A 144 2.33 -3.37 6.40
C ALA A 144 0.97 -3.55 7.10
N LEU A 145 -0.15 -3.35 6.36
CA LEU A 145 -1.49 -3.58 6.87
C LEU A 145 -1.73 -5.06 7.21
N LEU A 146 -1.37 -5.98 6.32
CA LEU A 146 -1.51 -7.42 6.57
C LEU A 146 -0.67 -7.88 7.76
N LYS A 147 0.55 -7.37 7.89
CA LYS A 147 1.42 -7.64 9.04
C LYS A 147 0.76 -7.19 10.33
N TYR A 148 0.29 -5.94 10.39
CA TYR A 148 -0.47 -5.44 11.53
C TYR A 148 -1.65 -6.34 11.89
N LEU A 149 -2.49 -6.69 10.90
CA LEU A 149 -3.67 -7.52 11.14
C LEU A 149 -3.31 -8.91 11.69
N GLY A 150 -2.23 -9.51 11.21
CA GLY A 150 -1.77 -10.82 11.66
C GLY A 150 -1.08 -10.79 13.03
N GLU A 151 -0.40 -9.69 13.39
CA GLU A 151 0.20 -9.51 14.72
C GLU A 151 -0.86 -9.29 15.80
N VAL A 152 -1.88 -8.51 15.46
CA VAL A 152 -2.89 -8.07 16.43
C VAL A 152 -4.09 -9.05 16.53
N GLY A 153 -4.36 -9.81 15.48
CA GLY A 153 -5.45 -10.77 15.44
C GLY A 153 -6.83 -10.13 15.69
N ASP A 154 -7.60 -10.69 16.61
CA ASP A 154 -8.95 -10.21 16.92
C ASP A 154 -9.00 -8.77 17.44
N ALA A 155 -7.94 -8.28 18.10
CA ALA A 155 -7.94 -6.93 18.63
C ALA A 155 -8.00 -5.85 17.51
N ALA A 156 -7.67 -6.19 16.25
CA ALA A 156 -7.82 -5.30 15.13
C ALA A 156 -9.29 -4.93 14.83
N ARG A 157 -10.25 -5.76 15.23
CA ARG A 157 -11.70 -5.49 15.07
C ARG A 157 -12.18 -4.23 15.79
N LYS A 158 -11.44 -3.75 16.78
CA LYS A 158 -11.72 -2.46 17.43
C LYS A 158 -11.59 -1.29 16.47
N ASN A 159 -10.69 -1.43 15.52
CA ASN A 159 -10.33 -0.37 14.59
C ASN A 159 -10.97 -0.53 13.20
N LEU A 160 -11.26 -1.76 12.77
CA LEU A 160 -11.71 -2.07 11.42
C LEU A 160 -12.77 -3.16 11.40
N GLU A 161 -13.75 -3.01 10.50
CA GLU A 161 -14.71 -4.06 10.18
C GLU A 161 -14.18 -4.98 9.06
N ARG A 162 -13.51 -4.41 8.07
CA ARG A 162 -12.92 -5.13 6.94
C ARG A 162 -11.65 -4.46 6.47
N ALA A 163 -10.81 -5.24 5.77
CA ALA A 163 -9.60 -4.74 5.14
C ALA A 163 -9.45 -5.27 3.71
N ALA A 164 -8.63 -4.60 2.92
CA ALA A 164 -8.18 -5.07 1.63
C ALA A 164 -6.69 -4.76 1.43
N ALA A 165 -5.93 -5.72 0.92
CA ALA A 165 -4.56 -5.54 0.49
C ALA A 165 -4.47 -5.78 -1.01
N VAL A 166 -3.96 -4.80 -1.74
CA VAL A 166 -3.91 -4.79 -3.21
C VAL A 166 -2.46 -4.89 -3.67
N CYS A 167 -2.14 -5.88 -4.47
CA CYS A 167 -0.79 -6.13 -5.02
C CYS A 167 0.29 -6.09 -3.92
N ALA A 168 -0.01 -6.66 -2.75
CA ALA A 168 0.87 -6.62 -1.60
C ALA A 168 2.04 -7.63 -1.75
N PRO A 169 3.30 -7.19 -1.60
CA PRO A 169 4.48 -8.06 -1.57
C PRO A 169 4.58 -8.74 -0.21
N ILE A 170 3.78 -9.77 0.04
CA ILE A 170 3.69 -10.45 1.34
C ILE A 170 4.97 -11.17 1.76
N ASP A 171 5.82 -11.53 0.80
CA ASP A 171 7.18 -12.04 0.97
C ASP A 171 8.15 -11.05 0.34
N LEU A 172 8.77 -10.24 1.20
CA LEU A 172 9.67 -9.18 0.75
C LEU A 172 11.00 -9.73 0.23
N VAL A 173 11.46 -10.89 0.72
CA VAL A 173 12.68 -11.54 0.23
C VAL A 173 12.45 -12.00 -1.20
N ALA A 174 11.39 -12.78 -1.44
CA ALA A 174 11.05 -13.25 -2.78
C ALA A 174 10.79 -12.10 -3.76
N THR A 175 10.17 -11.00 -3.29
CA THR A 175 9.94 -9.80 -4.11
C THR A 175 11.25 -9.11 -4.48
N ALA A 176 12.17 -8.97 -3.53
CA ALA A 176 13.46 -8.34 -3.78
C ALA A 176 14.33 -9.17 -4.74
N GLU A 177 14.37 -10.49 -4.59
CA GLU A 177 15.04 -11.41 -5.51
C GLU A 177 14.46 -11.32 -6.93
N HIS A 178 13.13 -11.28 -7.03
CA HIS A 178 12.43 -11.11 -8.31
C HIS A 178 12.83 -9.80 -9.02
N LEU A 179 12.85 -8.69 -8.31
CA LEU A 179 13.24 -7.38 -8.84
C LEU A 179 14.73 -7.28 -9.22
N GLN A 180 15.60 -8.14 -8.68
CA GLN A 180 17.01 -8.19 -9.05
C GLN A 180 17.26 -8.93 -10.37
N SER A 181 16.32 -9.75 -10.84
CA SER A 181 16.45 -10.43 -12.10
C SER A 181 16.57 -9.44 -13.28
N SER A 182 17.28 -9.82 -14.32
CA SER A 182 17.58 -8.93 -15.46
C SER A 182 16.34 -8.36 -16.13
N HIS A 183 15.24 -9.12 -16.16
CA HIS A 183 13.98 -8.73 -16.78
C HIS A 183 13.30 -7.56 -16.06
N PHE A 184 13.42 -7.49 -14.73
CA PHE A 184 12.73 -6.49 -13.90
C PHE A 184 13.64 -5.36 -13.39
N ARG A 185 14.87 -5.24 -13.89
CA ARG A 185 15.84 -4.20 -13.49
C ARG A 185 15.30 -2.79 -13.63
N PHE A 186 14.41 -2.54 -14.59
CA PHE A 186 13.77 -1.23 -14.76
C PHE A 186 12.99 -0.82 -13.51
N TYR A 187 12.17 -1.70 -12.95
CA TYR A 187 11.39 -1.42 -11.72
C TYR A 187 12.29 -1.20 -10.52
N ASN A 188 13.35 -2.01 -10.39
CA ASN A 188 14.35 -1.85 -9.34
C ASN A 188 14.98 -0.45 -9.40
N GLN A 189 15.42 0.01 -10.58
CA GLN A 189 15.99 1.34 -10.75
C GLN A 189 14.97 2.45 -10.51
N TYR A 190 13.74 2.28 -10.94
CA TYR A 190 12.67 3.25 -10.71
C TYR A 190 12.41 3.45 -9.21
N PHE A 191 12.29 2.37 -8.44
CA PHE A 191 12.12 2.46 -6.99
C PHE A 191 13.35 3.04 -6.30
N LEU A 192 14.54 2.59 -6.67
CA LEU A 192 15.80 3.09 -6.12
C LEU A 192 15.93 4.61 -6.28
N GLN A 193 15.61 5.16 -7.44
CA GLN A 193 15.68 6.61 -7.65
C GLN A 193 14.70 7.36 -6.74
N LYS A 194 13.50 6.84 -6.57
CA LYS A 194 12.51 7.43 -5.66
C LYS A 194 12.96 7.34 -4.20
N MET A 195 13.52 6.22 -3.77
CA MET A 195 14.05 6.03 -2.43
C MET A 195 15.22 6.98 -2.16
N LYS A 196 16.16 7.12 -3.10
CA LYS A 196 17.25 8.10 -2.97
C LYS A 196 16.73 9.54 -2.90
N ALA A 197 15.70 9.86 -3.69
CA ALA A 197 15.10 11.19 -3.66
C ALA A 197 14.45 11.51 -2.30
N SER A 198 13.74 10.54 -1.69
CA SER A 198 13.05 10.74 -0.41
C SER A 198 14.01 11.01 0.77
N VAL A 199 15.26 10.53 0.71
CA VAL A 199 16.23 10.70 1.80
C VAL A 199 17.16 11.90 1.64
N ARG A 200 17.05 12.68 0.55
CA ARG A 200 17.90 13.88 0.35
C ARG A 200 17.74 14.89 1.47
N HIS A 201 16.51 15.03 2.00
CA HIS A 201 16.23 15.90 3.12
C HIS A 201 16.99 15.45 4.38
N TYR A 202 17.01 14.14 4.66
CA TYR A 202 17.74 13.60 5.81
C TYR A 202 19.25 13.90 5.74
N LYS A 203 19.85 13.78 4.55
CA LYS A 203 21.27 14.14 4.38
C LYS A 203 21.56 15.57 4.81
N THR A 204 20.65 16.50 4.55
CA THR A 204 20.81 17.90 4.91
C THR A 204 20.60 18.13 6.41
N CYS A 205 19.54 17.54 6.99
CA CYS A 205 19.16 17.77 8.38
C CYS A 205 19.93 16.89 9.37
N TYR A 206 20.41 15.73 8.92
CA TYR A 206 21.05 14.70 9.76
C TYR A 206 22.28 14.13 9.04
N PRO A 207 23.37 14.91 8.92
CA PRO A 207 24.55 14.52 8.14
C PRO A 207 25.23 13.24 8.67
N ASP A 208 25.12 12.98 9.97
CA ASP A 208 25.75 11.84 10.64
C ASP A 208 24.83 10.60 10.75
N LEU A 209 23.60 10.65 10.20
CA LEU A 209 22.62 9.56 10.30
C LEU A 209 23.07 8.30 9.55
N ALA A 210 23.77 8.46 8.44
CA ALA A 210 24.17 7.36 7.57
C ALA A 210 25.45 7.71 6.78
N ASP A 211 26.11 6.70 6.25
CA ASP A 211 27.16 6.88 5.22
C ASP A 211 26.51 7.33 3.90
N TRP A 212 26.28 8.62 3.76
CA TRP A 212 25.57 9.19 2.61
C TRP A 212 26.24 8.92 1.26
N PRO A 213 27.58 8.98 1.11
CA PRO A 213 28.26 8.53 -0.09
C PRO A 213 27.85 7.10 -0.49
N ARG A 214 27.83 6.19 0.48
CA ARG A 214 27.45 4.78 0.27
C ARG A 214 25.97 4.64 -0.08
N VAL A 215 25.08 5.32 0.62
CA VAL A 215 23.63 5.33 0.34
C VAL A 215 23.35 5.81 -1.09
N PHE A 216 23.96 6.92 -1.51
CA PHE A 216 23.73 7.44 -2.86
C PHE A 216 24.46 6.65 -3.95
N SER A 217 25.49 5.85 -3.61
CA SER A 217 26.13 4.91 -4.54
C SER A 217 25.35 3.62 -4.77
N ALA A 218 24.30 3.33 -3.96
CA ALA A 218 23.48 2.13 -4.08
C ALA A 218 23.03 1.90 -5.54
N LYS A 219 23.09 0.65 -6.02
CA LYS A 219 22.74 0.26 -7.40
C LYS A 219 21.43 -0.53 -7.45
N SER A 220 20.90 -0.93 -6.30
CA SER A 220 19.69 -1.72 -6.15
C SER A 220 18.89 -1.30 -4.92
N VAL A 221 17.63 -1.73 -4.83
CA VAL A 221 16.82 -1.61 -3.61
C VAL A 221 17.50 -2.34 -2.44
N TYR A 222 18.14 -3.50 -2.73
CA TYR A 222 18.92 -4.22 -1.73
C TYR A 222 20.01 -3.32 -1.11
N ASP A 223 20.84 -2.70 -1.95
CA ASP A 223 21.94 -1.84 -1.44
C ASP A 223 21.40 -0.67 -0.62
N PHE A 224 20.26 -0.08 -1.07
CA PHE A 224 19.67 1.03 -0.34
C PHE A 224 19.14 0.60 1.03
N ASP A 225 18.43 -0.53 1.08
CA ASP A 225 17.92 -1.05 2.35
C ASP A 225 19.04 -1.51 3.27
N GLU A 226 20.14 -2.08 2.72
CA GLU A 226 21.33 -2.46 3.47
C GLU A 226 22.07 -1.25 4.06
N TYR A 227 22.18 -0.15 3.30
CA TYR A 227 22.99 1.00 3.70
C TYR A 227 22.20 2.07 4.46
N PHE A 228 20.88 2.09 4.33
CA PHE A 228 20.04 3.11 4.93
C PHE A 228 18.87 2.55 5.72
N THR A 229 17.91 1.86 5.06
CA THR A 229 16.65 1.52 5.72
C THR A 229 16.84 0.60 6.91
N ALA A 230 17.64 -0.46 6.76
CA ALA A 230 17.87 -1.43 7.82
C ALA A 230 18.61 -0.78 9.03
N PRO A 231 19.75 -0.10 8.86
CA PRO A 231 20.44 0.53 9.99
C PRO A 231 19.61 1.58 10.73
N VAL A 232 18.89 2.44 9.98
CA VAL A 232 18.07 3.52 10.57
C VAL A 232 16.92 2.97 11.42
N HIS A 233 16.42 1.76 11.09
CA HIS A 233 15.35 1.11 11.83
C HIS A 233 15.84 -0.01 12.77
N GLY A 234 17.16 -0.13 12.99
CA GLY A 234 17.75 -1.08 13.96
C GLY A 234 17.82 -2.53 13.49
N PHE A 235 17.70 -2.78 12.19
CA PHE A 235 17.91 -4.12 11.61
C PHE A 235 19.38 -4.35 11.27
N SER A 236 19.85 -5.59 11.36
CA SER A 236 21.25 -5.96 11.07
C SER A 236 21.61 -5.95 9.58
N GLY A 237 20.62 -5.73 8.68
CA GLY A 237 20.80 -5.65 7.25
C GLY A 237 19.47 -5.82 6.49
N ALA A 238 19.51 -5.67 5.16
CA ALA A 238 18.33 -5.71 4.31
C ALA A 238 17.54 -7.03 4.41
N VAL A 239 18.24 -8.17 4.43
CA VAL A 239 17.59 -9.49 4.55
C VAL A 239 16.87 -9.64 5.88
N HIS A 240 17.43 -9.13 6.98
CA HIS A 240 16.77 -9.13 8.29
C HIS A 240 15.52 -8.24 8.25
N LEU A 241 15.64 -7.02 7.75
CA LEU A 241 14.51 -6.11 7.54
C LEU A 241 13.38 -6.77 6.74
N TRP A 242 13.68 -7.46 5.65
CA TRP A 242 12.69 -8.07 4.79
C TRP A 242 12.04 -9.30 5.42
N LYS A 243 12.80 -10.16 6.10
CA LYS A 243 12.26 -11.31 6.82
C LYS A 243 11.29 -10.88 7.92
N GLU A 244 11.71 -9.95 8.77
CA GLU A 244 10.87 -9.42 9.84
C GLU A 244 9.71 -8.57 9.32
N GLY A 245 9.89 -7.91 8.17
CA GLY A 245 8.89 -7.07 7.53
C GLY A 245 7.81 -7.84 6.77
N SER A 246 8.02 -9.10 6.40
CA SER A 246 7.11 -9.90 5.58
C SER A 246 5.83 -10.28 6.33
N ALA A 247 4.67 -10.09 5.68
CA ALA A 247 3.38 -10.46 6.25
C ALA A 247 3.02 -11.95 6.06
N ALA A 248 3.64 -12.65 5.11
CA ALA A 248 3.29 -14.02 4.75
C ALA A 248 3.17 -15.00 5.95
N PRO A 249 4.11 -15.00 6.94
CA PRO A 249 4.00 -15.91 8.09
C PRO A 249 2.81 -15.62 9.01
N LEU A 250 2.20 -14.45 8.89
CA LEU A 250 1.17 -13.96 9.80
C LEU A 250 -0.24 -14.04 9.22
N LEU A 251 -0.41 -14.35 7.93
CA LEU A 251 -1.72 -14.35 7.27
C LEU A 251 -2.70 -15.35 7.86
N SER A 252 -2.21 -16.44 8.43
CA SER A 252 -3.04 -17.44 9.12
C SER A 252 -3.62 -16.95 10.47
N ARG A 253 -3.14 -15.81 10.99
CA ARG A 253 -3.58 -15.20 12.25
C ARG A 253 -4.54 -14.04 12.05
N ILE A 254 -4.82 -13.64 10.81
CA ILE A 254 -5.73 -12.53 10.51
C ILE A 254 -7.17 -12.95 10.80
N ASN A 255 -7.86 -12.20 11.64
CA ASN A 255 -9.25 -12.46 12.03
C ASN A 255 -10.24 -11.43 11.47
N VAL A 256 -9.77 -10.25 11.07
CA VAL A 256 -10.60 -9.27 10.35
C VAL A 256 -10.87 -9.77 8.93
N PRO A 257 -12.12 -9.78 8.44
CA PRO A 257 -12.40 -10.12 7.05
C PRO A 257 -11.56 -9.29 6.09
N THR A 258 -10.69 -9.94 5.34
CA THR A 258 -9.64 -9.28 4.54
C THR A 258 -9.63 -9.81 3.11
N LEU A 259 -9.69 -8.91 2.12
CA LEU A 259 -9.47 -9.22 0.72
C LEU A 259 -7.98 -9.10 0.39
N LEU A 260 -7.38 -10.18 -0.09
CA LEU A 260 -6.03 -10.17 -0.68
C LEU A 260 -6.18 -10.23 -2.20
N LEU A 261 -6.05 -9.08 -2.86
CA LEU A 261 -6.23 -8.90 -4.30
C LEU A 261 -4.87 -8.70 -4.99
N ASN A 262 -4.52 -9.60 -5.89
CA ASN A 262 -3.29 -9.51 -6.70
C ASN A 262 -3.57 -9.93 -8.14
N SER A 263 -2.67 -9.60 -9.07
CA SER A 263 -2.70 -10.12 -10.44
C SER A 263 -1.59 -11.14 -10.67
N ALA A 264 -1.86 -12.13 -11.52
CA ALA A 264 -0.88 -13.17 -11.84
C ALA A 264 0.26 -12.66 -12.73
N ASP A 265 0.00 -11.59 -13.48
CA ASP A 265 0.96 -10.91 -14.37
C ASP A 265 1.63 -9.69 -13.73
N ASP A 266 1.60 -9.56 -12.39
CA ASP A 266 2.25 -8.47 -11.67
C ASP A 266 3.78 -8.54 -11.86
N PRO A 267 4.42 -7.51 -12.48
CA PRO A 267 5.86 -7.54 -12.75
C PRO A 267 6.71 -7.25 -11.50
N ILE A 268 6.10 -6.92 -10.36
CA ILE A 268 6.79 -6.55 -9.12
C ILE A 268 6.64 -7.66 -8.08
N VAL A 269 5.42 -8.15 -7.89
CA VAL A 269 5.11 -9.16 -6.88
C VAL A 269 5.04 -10.55 -7.51
N PRO A 270 5.98 -11.47 -7.22
CA PRO A 270 5.97 -12.79 -7.83
C PRO A 270 4.76 -13.60 -7.36
N ILE A 271 3.97 -14.11 -8.31
CA ILE A 271 2.73 -14.84 -8.02
C ILE A 271 2.96 -16.09 -7.14
N ASN A 272 4.13 -16.68 -7.21
CA ASN A 272 4.44 -17.87 -6.41
C ASN A 272 4.44 -17.61 -4.90
N SER A 273 4.77 -16.39 -4.47
CA SER A 273 4.67 -15.99 -3.06
C SER A 273 3.24 -15.99 -2.53
N LEU A 274 2.25 -15.86 -3.42
CA LEU A 274 0.84 -15.77 -3.09
C LEU A 274 0.10 -17.12 -3.21
N ARG A 275 0.56 -18.01 -4.13
CA ARG A 275 -0.14 -19.27 -4.40
C ARG A 275 -0.08 -20.25 -3.24
N ASN A 276 1.06 -20.32 -2.57
CA ASN A 276 1.34 -21.34 -1.56
C ASN A 276 1.25 -20.85 -0.10
N VAL A 277 0.86 -19.59 0.09
CA VAL A 277 0.77 -19.01 1.44
C VAL A 277 -0.46 -19.55 2.18
N GLN A 278 -0.26 -19.91 3.44
CA GLN A 278 -1.37 -20.26 4.34
C GLN A 278 -2.07 -19.01 4.83
N THR A 279 -3.39 -19.01 4.73
CA THR A 279 -4.25 -17.90 5.18
C THR A 279 -5.31 -18.40 6.15
N SER A 280 -5.79 -17.52 7.03
CA SER A 280 -6.95 -17.80 7.84
C SER A 280 -8.24 -17.85 6.98
N PRO A 281 -9.35 -18.40 7.49
CA PRO A 281 -10.65 -18.33 6.82
C PRO A 281 -11.18 -16.90 6.63
N ALA A 282 -10.68 -15.92 7.39
CA ALA A 282 -11.05 -14.52 7.25
C ALA A 282 -10.40 -13.85 6.00
N VAL A 283 -9.36 -14.47 5.43
CA VAL A 283 -8.67 -13.93 4.26
C VAL A 283 -9.24 -14.52 2.97
N THR A 284 -9.91 -13.69 2.18
CA THR A 284 -10.36 -14.06 0.82
C THR A 284 -9.29 -13.71 -0.18
N ARG A 285 -8.69 -14.69 -0.84
CA ARG A 285 -7.73 -14.47 -1.92
C ARG A 285 -8.46 -14.27 -3.24
N CYS A 286 -8.10 -13.20 -3.95
CA CYS A 286 -8.57 -12.91 -5.30
C CYS A 286 -7.35 -12.65 -6.18
N ILE A 287 -7.04 -13.60 -7.06
CA ILE A 287 -5.93 -13.48 -8.02
C ILE A 287 -6.55 -13.38 -9.40
N THR A 288 -6.39 -12.21 -10.03
CA THR A 288 -6.79 -12.01 -11.43
C THR A 288 -5.69 -12.51 -12.36
N GLU A 289 -6.05 -12.97 -13.56
CA GLU A 289 -5.07 -13.40 -14.57
C GLU A 289 -4.19 -12.23 -15.06
N GLN A 290 -4.79 -11.04 -15.16
CA GLN A 290 -4.13 -9.83 -15.60
C GLN A 290 -4.48 -8.66 -14.68
N GLY A 291 -3.72 -7.55 -14.79
CA GLY A 291 -3.94 -6.35 -13.98
C GLY A 291 -2.66 -5.59 -13.67
N GLY A 292 -1.51 -6.24 -13.85
CA GLY A 292 -0.21 -5.67 -13.50
C GLY A 292 -0.10 -5.30 -12.04
N HIS A 293 0.86 -4.43 -11.72
CA HIS A 293 1.00 -3.90 -10.37
C HIS A 293 0.11 -2.67 -10.18
N VAL A 294 -1.09 -2.88 -9.63
CA VAL A 294 -2.08 -1.81 -9.34
C VAL A 294 -2.55 -1.06 -10.60
N GLY A 295 -2.49 -1.71 -11.77
CA GLY A 295 -2.97 -1.13 -13.02
C GLY A 295 -4.48 -1.22 -13.14
N PHE A 296 -5.00 -2.41 -13.35
CA PHE A 296 -6.44 -2.71 -13.49
C PHE A 296 -7.16 -1.72 -14.40
N ILE A 297 -6.54 -1.41 -15.56
CA ILE A 297 -7.08 -0.48 -16.55
C ILE A 297 -8.31 -1.10 -17.20
N ASP A 298 -9.39 -0.34 -17.26
CA ASP A 298 -10.68 -0.73 -17.77
C ASP A 298 -11.23 0.30 -18.78
N GLY A 299 -12.14 -0.12 -19.66
CA GLY A 299 -12.85 0.74 -20.59
C GLY A 299 -12.12 1.04 -21.90
N THR A 300 -12.64 2.00 -22.65
CA THR A 300 -12.09 2.44 -23.94
C THR A 300 -10.83 3.27 -23.78
N PHE A 301 -9.96 3.26 -24.79
CA PHE A 301 -8.70 4.03 -24.80
C PHE A 301 -8.91 5.52 -24.43
N PRO A 302 -8.05 6.13 -23.61
CA PRO A 302 -6.86 5.59 -22.94
C PRO A 302 -7.15 4.84 -21.64
N GLY A 303 -8.37 4.46 -21.33
CA GLY A 303 -8.79 3.70 -20.17
C GLY A 303 -9.09 4.55 -18.94
N HIS A 304 -9.65 3.89 -17.94
CA HIS A 304 -9.90 4.44 -16.61
C HIS A 304 -9.61 3.39 -15.52
N LEU A 305 -9.56 3.80 -14.27
CA LEU A 305 -9.18 2.95 -13.14
C LEU A 305 -10.37 2.67 -12.21
N ARG A 306 -11.58 2.46 -12.78
CA ARG A 306 -12.81 2.31 -11.98
C ARG A 306 -13.03 0.89 -11.47
N TRP A 307 -12.43 -0.11 -12.11
CA TRP A 307 -12.62 -1.51 -11.69
C TRP A 307 -12.14 -1.76 -10.27
N LEU A 308 -10.91 -1.33 -9.94
CA LEU A 308 -10.29 -1.56 -8.63
C LEU A 308 -11.12 -0.93 -7.48
N PRO A 309 -11.41 0.40 -7.46
CA PRO A 309 -12.23 0.97 -6.39
C PRO A 309 -13.62 0.35 -6.30
N ASN A 310 -14.28 0.06 -7.42
CA ASN A 310 -15.60 -0.60 -7.38
C ASN A 310 -15.51 -1.99 -6.74
N THR A 311 -14.49 -2.79 -7.07
CA THR A 311 -14.28 -4.11 -6.49
C THR A 311 -14.04 -4.04 -4.98
N LEU A 312 -13.24 -3.08 -4.52
CA LEU A 312 -12.95 -2.86 -3.10
C LEU A 312 -14.21 -2.42 -2.34
N LEU A 313 -14.94 -1.44 -2.87
CA LEU A 313 -16.13 -0.90 -2.22
C LEU A 313 -17.28 -1.93 -2.22
N ASP A 314 -17.47 -2.69 -3.30
CA ASP A 314 -18.41 -3.82 -3.33
C ASP A 314 -18.07 -4.90 -2.30
N TYR A 315 -16.77 -5.15 -2.07
CA TYR A 315 -16.32 -6.07 -1.02
C TYR A 315 -16.67 -5.56 0.38
N PHE A 316 -16.51 -4.27 0.63
CA PHE A 316 -16.83 -3.67 1.93
C PHE A 316 -18.32 -3.62 2.24
N GLU A 317 -19.18 -3.47 1.22
CA GLU A 317 -20.64 -3.47 1.36
C GLU A 317 -21.27 -4.84 1.65
N ARG A 318 -20.52 -5.94 1.44
CA ARG A 318 -21.06 -7.28 1.70
C ARG A 318 -21.47 -7.40 3.16
N LYS A 319 -22.72 -7.76 3.40
CA LYS A 319 -23.15 -8.16 4.75
C LYS A 319 -22.32 -9.36 5.18
N SER A 320 -21.82 -9.35 6.39
CA SER A 320 -21.23 -10.56 6.98
C SER A 320 -22.34 -11.61 7.01
N THR A 321 -22.14 -12.71 6.29
CA THR A 321 -23.02 -13.87 6.47
C THR A 321 -22.81 -14.33 7.91
N PRO A 322 -23.86 -14.53 8.70
CA PRO A 322 -23.77 -14.94 10.11
C PRO A 322 -23.03 -16.26 10.26
#